data_5eb5ec687917d6bb423d5872815817f4
#
_entry.id   5eb5ec687917d6bb423d5872815817f4
#
_cell.length_a   1.000
_cell.length_b   1.000
_cell.length_c   1.000
_cell.angle_alpha   90.00
_cell.angle_beta   90.00
_cell.angle_gamma   90.00
#
_symmetry.space_group_name_H-M   'P 1'
#
loop_
_entity.id
_entity.type
_entity.pdbx_description
1 polymer ?
#
loop_
_entity_poly.entity_id
_entity_poly.type
_entity_poly.pdbx_seq_one_letter_code
_entity_poly.pdbx_strand_id
1 'polypeptide(L)'
;MKQKSWISIVFSFASQCRGKIALSVLCAIISVVAGLIPYWSVYQIITLFIGGSPVMAEVWKWCWIGLCAYAIRFLLYGISTSLSHISAYTILENIRLTLAQRLMKAPLGTVIGESVGKLKSVLVDRVETIELPLAHMIPECISNLLLPVAVFVYLVCIDWRMALAMLVTVPLAFIAFAMMMKNFNKLYADYMESNNYVNGVIVEYVEGIEVIKAFNQSSSSYEKFTKAVQSFKDYTLKWYQSTWKLMNFISAVLPSTFLGTLPIGMYLYWTGSLAPQDLVMCLILSLGIVGPLMNFTTYVNETKTVEYAVHDVDKLLHVEELPDTGKPVEVQSKDIQLQDVSFSYDKESGKQVLSHINLKIPEGKFTALVGPSGGGKSTIARLIARFWDVNDGKITIGGVDIRSMPLAQLADIVSFVAQDNFLFNCSIKENIRLGNPDATDEEVYAAAKAACCDEFIQKLDNGYDTMAGDAGNRLSGGEKQRISIARMILKNAPIVILDEATAFTDQENEEKIQQSIADLTKGKTLLVIAHRLSTIKNADQIIVLQNGQVENTGTHQQLLAGDALYRDMWEAHIGAQNWSAGSGKGGN
;
A
#
# COMPACT_ATOMS: atom_id res chain seq x y z
N MET A 1 21.78 -3.06 -7.09
CA MET A 1 21.74 -4.31 -6.28
C MET A 1 21.03 -5.40 -7.06
N LYS A 2 21.53 -6.68 -7.05
CA LYS A 2 20.78 -7.79 -7.66
C LYS A 2 19.45 -7.95 -6.92
N GLN A 3 18.34 -7.84 -7.64
CA GLN A 3 17.00 -8.03 -7.11
C GLN A 3 16.90 -9.42 -6.47
N LYS A 4 16.53 -9.50 -5.20
CA LYS A 4 16.36 -10.79 -4.51
C LYS A 4 15.22 -11.56 -5.19
N SER A 5 15.35 -12.88 -5.30
CA SER A 5 14.24 -13.71 -5.76
C SER A 5 13.05 -13.58 -4.81
N TRP A 6 11.84 -13.47 -5.34
CA TRP A 6 10.61 -13.40 -4.55
C TRP A 6 10.50 -14.56 -3.54
N ILE A 7 10.97 -15.76 -3.91
CA ILE A 7 11.02 -16.93 -3.01
C ILE A 7 11.88 -16.64 -1.78
N SER A 8 13.07 -16.01 -1.96
CA SER A 8 13.94 -15.64 -0.85
C SER A 8 13.30 -14.63 0.09
N ILE A 9 12.50 -13.70 -0.46
CA ILE A 9 11.76 -12.70 0.32
C ILE A 9 10.66 -13.38 1.15
N VAL A 10 9.87 -14.28 0.53
CA VAL A 10 8.84 -15.06 1.24
C VAL A 10 9.44 -15.90 2.38
N PHE A 11 10.58 -16.56 2.15
CA PHE A 11 11.27 -17.29 3.22
C PHE A 11 11.80 -16.37 4.33
N SER A 12 12.19 -15.15 4.00
CA SER A 12 12.54 -14.13 5.00
C SER A 12 11.33 -13.79 5.88
N PHE A 13 10.15 -13.60 5.29
CA PHE A 13 8.90 -13.39 6.04
C PHE A 13 8.54 -14.63 6.89
N ALA A 14 8.60 -15.82 6.31
CA ALA A 14 8.34 -17.10 7.00
C ALA A 14 9.26 -17.32 8.21
N SER A 15 10.43 -16.69 8.22
CA SER A 15 11.41 -16.81 9.31
C SER A 15 10.88 -16.35 10.67
N GLN A 16 9.85 -15.51 10.70
CA GLN A 16 9.22 -15.02 11.94
C GLN A 16 8.45 -16.12 12.69
N CYS A 17 7.92 -17.11 11.95
CA CYS A 17 7.11 -18.20 12.49
C CYS A 17 7.70 -19.59 12.19
N ARG A 18 9.05 -19.72 12.13
CA ARG A 18 9.75 -20.95 11.69
C ARG A 18 9.24 -22.22 12.37
N GLY A 19 9.05 -22.19 13.69
CA GLY A 19 8.64 -23.37 14.44
C GLY A 19 7.25 -23.87 14.04
N LYS A 20 6.28 -22.97 13.93
CA LYS A 20 4.90 -23.31 13.53
C LYS A 20 4.85 -23.81 12.08
N ILE A 21 5.56 -23.14 11.17
CA ILE A 21 5.63 -23.53 9.75
C ILE A 21 6.32 -24.90 9.61
N ALA A 22 7.44 -25.14 10.31
CA ALA A 22 8.13 -26.42 10.28
C ALA A 22 7.24 -27.55 10.82
N LEU A 23 6.49 -27.31 11.91
CA LEU A 23 5.54 -28.27 12.45
C LEU A 23 4.39 -28.53 11.48
N SER A 24 3.86 -27.50 10.82
CA SER A 24 2.84 -27.63 9.77
C SER A 24 3.34 -28.53 8.63
N VAL A 25 4.54 -28.29 8.11
CA VAL A 25 5.15 -29.11 7.06
C VAL A 25 5.35 -30.56 7.53
N LEU A 26 5.82 -30.77 8.77
CA LEU A 26 5.97 -32.11 9.33
C LEU A 26 4.62 -32.85 9.41
N CYS A 27 3.58 -32.18 9.91
CA CYS A 27 2.22 -32.74 9.95
C CYS A 27 1.70 -33.06 8.54
N ALA A 28 1.98 -32.20 7.54
CA ALA A 28 1.62 -32.46 6.15
C ALA A 28 2.31 -33.71 5.61
N ILE A 29 3.61 -33.88 5.85
CA ILE A 29 4.39 -35.07 5.44
C ILE A 29 3.81 -36.34 6.06
N ILE A 30 3.59 -36.35 7.39
CA ILE A 30 3.04 -37.51 8.08
C ILE A 30 1.62 -37.82 7.60
N SER A 31 0.82 -36.79 7.29
CA SER A 31 -0.51 -36.93 6.71
C SER A 31 -0.46 -37.65 5.34
N VAL A 32 0.53 -37.34 4.49
CA VAL A 32 0.73 -38.04 3.21
C VAL A 32 1.05 -39.51 3.43
N VAL A 33 1.97 -39.83 4.35
CA VAL A 33 2.33 -41.22 4.68
C VAL A 33 1.11 -41.98 5.21
N ALA A 34 0.35 -41.39 6.15
CA ALA A 34 -0.88 -41.97 6.64
C ALA A 34 -1.92 -42.17 5.52
N GLY A 35 -1.94 -41.29 4.53
CA GLY A 35 -2.81 -41.37 3.36
C GLY A 35 -2.50 -42.51 2.38
N LEU A 36 -1.32 -43.12 2.43
CA LEU A 36 -0.97 -44.30 1.64
C LEU A 36 -1.47 -45.61 2.27
N ILE A 37 -1.67 -45.66 3.58
CA ILE A 37 -2.10 -46.86 4.28
C ILE A 37 -3.47 -47.38 3.82
N PRO A 38 -4.50 -46.57 3.58
CA PRO A 38 -5.77 -47.03 3.02
C PRO A 38 -5.61 -47.76 1.66
N TYR A 39 -4.74 -47.29 0.79
CA TYR A 39 -4.45 -47.96 -0.48
C TYR A 39 -3.82 -49.35 -0.22
N TRP A 40 -2.87 -49.42 0.70
CA TRP A 40 -2.32 -50.73 1.14
C TRP A 40 -3.37 -51.63 1.75
N SER A 41 -4.30 -51.14 2.56
CA SER A 41 -5.39 -51.89 3.12
C SER A 41 -6.31 -52.45 2.04
N VAL A 42 -6.65 -51.65 1.03
CA VAL A 42 -7.43 -52.10 -0.16
C VAL A 42 -6.70 -53.20 -0.90
N TYR A 43 -5.39 -53.07 -1.11
CA TYR A 43 -4.56 -54.09 -1.76
C TYR A 43 -4.63 -55.41 -1.01
N GLN A 44 -4.50 -55.40 0.32
CA GLN A 44 -4.58 -56.62 1.14
C GLN A 44 -5.97 -57.26 1.06
N ILE A 45 -7.04 -56.49 1.08
CA ILE A 45 -8.41 -56.98 0.94
C ILE A 45 -8.60 -57.62 -0.43
N ILE A 46 -8.16 -56.99 -1.52
CA ILE A 46 -8.25 -57.53 -2.89
C ILE A 46 -7.49 -58.85 -2.96
N THR A 47 -6.30 -58.94 -2.38
CA THR A 47 -5.48 -60.17 -2.37
C THR A 47 -6.18 -61.32 -1.67
N LEU A 48 -6.87 -61.05 -0.53
CA LEU A 48 -7.66 -62.07 0.18
C LEU A 48 -8.82 -62.60 -0.69
N PHE A 49 -9.51 -61.73 -1.41
CA PHE A 49 -10.63 -62.16 -2.29
C PHE A 49 -10.16 -62.95 -3.51
N ILE A 50 -9.06 -62.54 -4.16
CA ILE A 50 -8.49 -63.25 -5.31
C ILE A 50 -7.94 -64.60 -4.89
N GLY A 51 -7.46 -64.78 -3.65
CA GLY A 51 -6.99 -66.03 -3.11
C GLY A 51 -8.10 -67.09 -2.89
N GLY A 52 -9.37 -66.76 -3.10
CA GLY A 52 -10.50 -67.66 -3.20
C GLY A 52 -11.16 -68.09 -1.88
N SER A 53 -10.61 -67.68 -0.70
CA SER A 53 -11.20 -67.96 0.61
C SER A 53 -10.97 -66.83 1.61
N PRO A 54 -11.69 -65.69 1.47
CA PRO A 54 -11.49 -64.54 2.32
C PRO A 54 -11.94 -64.85 3.75
N VAL A 55 -11.03 -64.70 4.72
CA VAL A 55 -11.34 -64.73 6.14
C VAL A 55 -11.89 -63.37 6.56
N MET A 56 -13.17 -63.32 6.91
CA MET A 56 -13.85 -62.04 7.23
C MET A 56 -13.19 -61.27 8.37
N ALA A 57 -12.58 -61.92 9.33
CA ALA A 57 -11.83 -61.25 10.40
C ALA A 57 -10.62 -60.46 9.87
N GLU A 58 -9.89 -61.01 8.87
CA GLU A 58 -8.77 -60.29 8.23
C GLU A 58 -9.27 -59.13 7.34
N VAL A 59 -10.40 -59.29 6.65
CA VAL A 59 -11.04 -58.19 5.92
C VAL A 59 -11.39 -57.03 6.84
N TRP A 60 -12.08 -57.31 7.96
CA TRP A 60 -12.42 -56.29 8.96
C TRP A 60 -11.18 -55.63 9.57
N LYS A 61 -10.15 -56.37 9.86
CA LYS A 61 -8.86 -55.83 10.35
C LYS A 61 -8.31 -54.77 9.38
N TRP A 62 -8.22 -55.07 8.09
CA TRP A 62 -7.71 -54.12 7.09
C TRP A 62 -8.66 -52.94 6.88
N CYS A 63 -9.98 -53.13 6.98
CA CYS A 63 -10.94 -52.03 6.98
C CYS A 63 -10.69 -51.06 8.15
N TRP A 64 -10.49 -51.58 9.37
CA TRP A 64 -10.21 -50.72 10.52
C TRP A 64 -8.86 -50.04 10.43
N ILE A 65 -7.81 -50.70 9.95
CA ILE A 65 -6.50 -50.09 9.71
C ILE A 65 -6.63 -48.94 8.72
N GLY A 66 -7.32 -49.14 7.62
CA GLY A 66 -7.54 -48.10 6.61
C GLY A 66 -8.35 -46.91 7.16
N LEU A 67 -9.40 -47.17 7.90
CA LEU A 67 -10.24 -46.15 8.53
C LEU A 67 -9.45 -45.31 9.56
N CYS A 68 -8.70 -45.97 10.45
CA CYS A 68 -7.88 -45.30 11.45
C CYS A 68 -6.79 -44.45 10.80
N ALA A 69 -6.12 -44.96 9.76
CA ALA A 69 -5.11 -44.23 9.03
C ALA A 69 -5.71 -43.00 8.31
N TYR A 70 -6.91 -43.15 7.76
CA TYR A 70 -7.62 -42.01 7.13
C TYR A 70 -8.01 -40.95 8.16
N ALA A 71 -8.48 -41.35 9.35
CA ALA A 71 -8.76 -40.41 10.44
C ALA A 71 -7.50 -39.66 10.91
N ILE A 72 -6.38 -40.38 11.07
CA ILE A 72 -5.08 -39.77 11.39
C ILE A 72 -4.66 -38.77 10.31
N ARG A 73 -4.76 -39.16 9.02
CA ARG A 73 -4.50 -38.26 7.89
C ARG A 73 -5.31 -36.98 8.00
N PHE A 74 -6.61 -37.09 8.21
CA PHE A 74 -7.53 -35.95 8.31
C PHE A 74 -7.15 -35.01 9.46
N LEU A 75 -6.88 -35.56 10.64
CA LEU A 75 -6.47 -34.78 11.81
C LEU A 75 -5.13 -34.07 11.60
N LEU A 76 -4.12 -34.75 11.07
CA LEU A 76 -2.81 -34.18 10.82
C LEU A 76 -2.85 -33.11 9.73
N TYR A 77 -3.65 -33.32 8.69
CA TYR A 77 -3.85 -32.31 7.65
C TYR A 77 -4.55 -31.06 8.22
N GLY A 78 -5.58 -31.25 9.06
CA GLY A 78 -6.27 -30.14 9.75
C GLY A 78 -5.34 -29.37 10.69
N ILE A 79 -4.46 -30.05 11.43
CA ILE A 79 -3.44 -29.40 12.26
C ILE A 79 -2.45 -28.63 11.40
N SER A 80 -1.99 -29.23 10.30
CA SER A 80 -1.06 -28.59 9.36
C SER A 80 -1.61 -27.30 8.81
N THR A 81 -2.83 -27.31 8.25
CA THR A 81 -3.48 -26.13 7.68
C THR A 81 -3.76 -25.06 8.74
N SER A 82 -4.22 -25.45 9.94
CA SER A 82 -4.44 -24.50 11.03
C SER A 82 -3.15 -23.78 11.43
N LEU A 83 -2.05 -24.50 11.58
CA LEU A 83 -0.74 -23.92 11.93
C LEU A 83 -0.20 -23.01 10.83
N SER A 84 -0.38 -23.37 9.56
CA SER A 84 0.08 -22.55 8.43
C SER A 84 -0.72 -21.26 8.32
N HIS A 85 -2.05 -21.30 8.44
CA HIS A 85 -2.89 -20.10 8.41
C HIS A 85 -2.63 -19.17 9.60
N ILE A 86 -2.53 -19.69 10.84
CA ILE A 86 -2.17 -18.88 12.00
C ILE A 86 -0.82 -18.20 11.78
N SER A 87 0.16 -18.90 11.21
CA SER A 87 1.47 -18.35 10.93
C SER A 87 1.39 -17.28 9.83
N ALA A 88 0.67 -17.54 8.75
CA ALA A 88 0.49 -16.61 7.65
C ALA A 88 -0.13 -15.29 8.13
N TYR A 89 -1.28 -15.33 8.82
CA TYR A 89 -1.94 -14.11 9.29
C TYR A 89 -1.12 -13.34 10.33
N THR A 90 -0.36 -14.02 11.20
CA THR A 90 0.59 -13.37 12.11
C THR A 90 1.68 -12.62 11.32
N ILE A 91 2.20 -13.21 10.25
CA ILE A 91 3.21 -12.59 9.39
C ILE A 91 2.61 -11.41 8.61
N LEU A 92 1.40 -11.56 8.07
CA LEU A 92 0.70 -10.49 7.35
C LEU A 92 0.42 -9.28 8.25
N GLU A 93 0.00 -9.52 9.49
CA GLU A 93 -0.15 -8.48 10.51
C GLU A 93 1.15 -7.71 10.70
N ASN A 94 2.27 -8.41 10.95
CA ASN A 94 3.57 -7.79 11.15
C ASN A 94 4.04 -7.01 9.91
N ILE A 95 3.78 -7.51 8.70
CA ILE A 95 4.10 -6.80 7.46
C ILE A 95 3.30 -5.49 7.39
N ARG A 96 1.98 -5.53 7.64
CA ARG A 96 1.12 -4.33 7.61
C ARG A 96 1.55 -3.28 8.64
N LEU A 97 1.84 -3.70 9.87
CA LEU A 97 2.31 -2.81 10.92
C LEU A 97 3.67 -2.19 10.56
N THR A 98 4.60 -2.99 10.03
CA THR A 98 5.91 -2.51 9.60
C THR A 98 5.78 -1.52 8.43
N LEU A 99 4.94 -1.82 7.44
CA LEU A 99 4.66 -0.91 6.32
C LEU A 99 4.09 0.43 6.81
N ALA A 100 3.11 0.39 7.72
CA ALA A 100 2.52 1.60 8.29
C ALA A 100 3.57 2.43 9.04
N GLN A 101 4.41 1.81 9.87
CA GLN A 101 5.50 2.49 10.57
C GLN A 101 6.52 3.11 9.61
N ARG A 102 6.87 2.40 8.53
CA ARG A 102 7.80 2.92 7.54
C ARG A 102 7.24 4.12 6.78
N LEU A 103 5.97 4.05 6.38
CA LEU A 103 5.30 5.17 5.72
C LEU A 103 5.24 6.42 6.60
N MET A 104 5.05 6.26 7.92
CA MET A 104 5.08 7.40 8.86
C MET A 104 6.47 8.03 9.00
N LYS A 105 7.55 7.27 8.80
CA LYS A 105 8.93 7.76 8.90
C LYS A 105 9.55 8.14 7.55
N ALA A 106 8.89 7.79 6.46
CA ALA A 106 9.34 8.14 5.11
C ALA A 106 9.21 9.65 4.86
N PRO A 107 10.04 10.25 3.98
CA PRO A 107 9.81 11.60 3.51
C PRO A 107 8.39 11.72 2.92
N LEU A 108 7.71 12.81 3.23
CA LEU A 108 6.33 13.01 2.76
C LEU A 108 6.21 12.92 1.23
N GLY A 109 7.25 13.33 0.51
CA GLY A 109 7.32 13.22 -0.95
C GLY A 109 7.23 11.81 -1.48
N THR A 110 7.80 10.85 -0.78
CA THR A 110 7.70 9.44 -1.15
C THR A 110 6.27 8.94 -1.01
N VAL A 111 5.53 9.44 -0.01
CA VAL A 111 4.14 9.05 0.22
C VAL A 111 3.19 9.76 -0.75
N ILE A 112 3.38 11.08 -0.99
CA ILE A 112 2.54 11.87 -1.90
C ILE A 112 2.84 11.53 -3.38
N GLY A 113 4.06 11.11 -3.70
CA GLY A 113 4.46 10.71 -5.06
C GLY A 113 3.78 9.43 -5.54
N GLU A 114 3.25 8.61 -4.62
CA GLU A 114 2.47 7.42 -4.94
C GLU A 114 0.96 7.73 -4.79
N SER A 115 0.12 7.20 -5.68
CA SER A 115 -1.32 7.39 -5.55
C SER A 115 -1.87 6.66 -4.30
N VAL A 116 -2.87 7.25 -3.65
CA VAL A 116 -3.57 6.64 -2.50
C VAL A 116 -4.09 5.25 -2.84
N GLY A 117 -4.62 5.07 -4.05
CA GLY A 117 -5.10 3.77 -4.54
C GLY A 117 -3.99 2.72 -4.61
N LYS A 118 -2.77 3.11 -5.04
CA LYS A 118 -1.62 2.20 -5.08
C LYS A 118 -1.15 1.83 -3.67
N LEU A 119 -1.04 2.79 -2.75
CA LEU A 119 -0.66 2.51 -1.37
C LEU A 119 -1.68 1.60 -0.69
N LYS A 120 -2.98 1.86 -0.87
CA LYS A 120 -4.07 1.00 -0.40
C LYS A 120 -3.92 -0.42 -0.96
N SER A 121 -3.72 -0.54 -2.29
CA SER A 121 -3.57 -1.85 -2.92
C SER A 121 -2.38 -2.62 -2.37
N VAL A 122 -1.25 -1.97 -2.10
CA VAL A 122 -0.08 -2.65 -1.49
C VAL A 122 -0.39 -3.08 -0.06
N LEU A 123 -0.94 -2.19 0.78
CA LEU A 123 -1.22 -2.46 2.20
C LEU A 123 -2.31 -3.53 2.41
N VAL A 124 -3.28 -3.62 1.51
CA VAL A 124 -4.42 -4.54 1.63
C VAL A 124 -4.26 -5.72 0.69
N ASP A 125 -4.34 -5.48 -0.64
CA ASP A 125 -4.50 -6.55 -1.63
C ASP A 125 -3.20 -7.33 -1.86
N ARG A 126 -2.04 -6.62 -1.98
CA ARG A 126 -0.74 -7.26 -2.22
C ARG A 126 -0.25 -8.03 -0.99
N VAL A 127 -0.44 -7.46 0.21
CA VAL A 127 -0.11 -8.17 1.45
C VAL A 127 -0.98 -9.42 1.59
N GLU A 128 -2.29 -9.34 1.29
CA GLU A 128 -3.19 -10.51 1.31
C GLU A 128 -2.75 -11.60 0.32
N THR A 129 -2.26 -11.23 -0.86
CA THR A 129 -1.75 -12.18 -1.86
C THR A 129 -0.56 -13.02 -1.31
N ILE A 130 0.20 -12.50 -0.32
CA ILE A 130 1.32 -13.22 0.31
C ILE A 130 0.82 -14.35 1.23
N GLU A 131 -0.45 -14.35 1.63
CA GLU A 131 -1.06 -15.47 2.37
C GLU A 131 -0.90 -16.79 1.61
N LEU A 132 -1.16 -16.80 0.31
CA LEU A 132 -1.12 -17.99 -0.53
C LEU A 132 0.22 -18.76 -0.43
N PRO A 133 1.40 -18.16 -0.62
CA PRO A 133 2.66 -18.88 -0.46
C PRO A 133 2.94 -19.31 0.97
N LEU A 134 2.53 -18.57 1.99
CA LEU A 134 2.80 -18.88 3.38
C LEU A 134 1.88 -19.98 3.93
N ALA A 135 0.58 -19.89 3.65
CA ALA A 135 -0.41 -20.80 4.19
C ALA A 135 -0.53 -22.11 3.39
N HIS A 136 -0.39 -22.03 2.07
CA HIS A 136 -0.65 -23.14 1.15
C HIS A 136 0.60 -23.63 0.43
N MET A 137 1.35 -22.75 -0.30
CA MET A 137 2.44 -23.26 -1.12
C MET A 137 3.54 -23.93 -0.31
N ILE A 138 3.95 -23.40 0.85
CA ILE A 138 5.02 -24.01 1.65
C ILE A 138 4.61 -25.41 2.16
N PRO A 139 3.49 -25.62 2.90
CA PRO A 139 3.12 -26.95 3.39
C PRO A 139 2.58 -27.87 2.30
N GLU A 140 1.75 -27.36 1.39
CA GLU A 140 1.02 -28.17 0.44
C GLU A 140 1.84 -28.53 -0.82
N CYS A 141 2.76 -27.66 -1.30
CA CYS A 141 3.65 -28.06 -2.38
C CYS A 141 4.52 -29.26 -1.98
N ILE A 142 4.97 -29.30 -0.71
CA ILE A 142 5.77 -30.43 -0.22
C ILE A 142 4.91 -31.71 -0.21
N SER A 143 3.68 -31.67 0.32
CA SER A 143 2.80 -32.83 0.34
C SER A 143 2.31 -33.23 -1.04
N ASN A 144 1.97 -32.28 -1.92
CA ASN A 144 1.54 -32.53 -3.29
C ASN A 144 2.66 -33.05 -4.19
N LEU A 145 3.92 -32.78 -3.87
CA LEU A 145 5.06 -33.36 -4.58
C LEU A 145 5.44 -34.74 -3.99
N LEU A 146 5.37 -34.87 -2.68
CA LEU A 146 5.76 -36.11 -1.99
C LEU A 146 4.86 -37.29 -2.35
N LEU A 147 3.55 -37.07 -2.45
CA LEU A 147 2.60 -38.15 -2.75
C LEU A 147 2.83 -38.80 -4.13
N PRO A 148 2.94 -38.06 -5.26
CA PRO A 148 3.30 -38.67 -6.54
C PRO A 148 4.65 -39.41 -6.53
N VAL A 149 5.65 -38.86 -5.84
CA VAL A 149 6.96 -39.51 -5.70
C VAL A 149 6.84 -40.82 -4.90
N ALA A 150 6.11 -40.82 -3.78
CA ALA A 150 5.90 -42.00 -2.97
C ALA A 150 5.12 -43.09 -3.74
N VAL A 151 4.07 -42.70 -4.48
CA VAL A 151 3.32 -43.61 -5.35
C VAL A 151 4.22 -44.16 -6.47
N PHE A 152 5.04 -43.33 -7.09
CA PHE A 152 5.99 -43.78 -8.14
C PHE A 152 6.96 -44.83 -7.57
N VAL A 153 7.58 -44.57 -6.43
CA VAL A 153 8.49 -45.50 -5.75
C VAL A 153 7.77 -46.80 -5.42
N TYR A 154 6.53 -46.73 -4.92
CA TYR A 154 5.74 -47.88 -4.59
C TYR A 154 5.41 -48.74 -5.86
N LEU A 155 5.04 -48.09 -6.99
CA LEU A 155 4.81 -48.75 -8.25
C LEU A 155 6.09 -49.41 -8.81
N VAL A 156 7.26 -48.80 -8.65
CA VAL A 156 8.56 -49.42 -9.03
C VAL A 156 8.80 -50.71 -8.24
N CYS A 157 8.40 -50.74 -6.95
CA CYS A 157 8.52 -51.94 -6.13
C CYS A 157 7.58 -53.09 -6.58
N ILE A 158 6.40 -52.76 -7.18
CA ILE A 158 5.48 -53.74 -7.74
C ILE A 158 5.95 -54.15 -9.14
N ASP A 159 6.00 -53.22 -10.05
CA ASP A 159 6.49 -53.42 -11.42
C ASP A 159 6.96 -52.07 -12.02
N TRP A 160 8.25 -51.98 -12.37
CA TRP A 160 8.84 -50.75 -12.90
C TRP A 160 8.22 -50.32 -14.25
N ARG A 161 7.67 -51.28 -15.04
CA ARG A 161 6.98 -50.98 -16.31
C ARG A 161 5.67 -50.24 -16.06
N MET A 162 4.96 -50.58 -15.00
CA MET A 162 3.75 -49.85 -14.56
C MET A 162 4.07 -48.45 -14.05
N ALA A 163 5.18 -48.28 -13.33
CA ALA A 163 5.65 -46.96 -12.92
C ALA A 163 5.97 -46.06 -14.13
N LEU A 164 6.64 -46.57 -15.14
CA LEU A 164 6.88 -45.82 -16.37
C LEU A 164 5.60 -45.56 -17.17
N ALA A 165 4.67 -46.52 -17.19
CA ALA A 165 3.36 -46.37 -17.84
C ALA A 165 2.55 -45.21 -17.24
N MET A 166 2.60 -45.05 -15.92
CA MET A 166 1.96 -43.91 -15.21
C MET A 166 2.53 -42.56 -15.64
N LEU A 167 3.82 -42.49 -15.93
CA LEU A 167 4.50 -41.26 -16.33
C LEU A 167 4.28 -40.84 -17.79
N VAL A 168 3.64 -41.64 -18.64
CA VAL A 168 3.47 -41.34 -20.08
C VAL A 168 2.83 -39.98 -20.34
N THR A 169 1.90 -39.55 -19.47
CA THR A 169 1.19 -38.28 -19.61
C THR A 169 2.02 -37.08 -19.16
N VAL A 170 3.01 -37.28 -18.27
CA VAL A 170 3.81 -36.20 -17.67
C VAL A 170 4.70 -35.48 -18.70
N PRO A 171 5.48 -36.17 -19.57
CA PRO A 171 6.25 -35.52 -20.63
C PRO A 171 5.38 -34.73 -21.59
N LEU A 172 4.20 -35.24 -21.96
CA LEU A 172 3.27 -34.56 -22.87
C LEU A 172 2.76 -33.27 -22.25
N ALA A 173 2.37 -33.30 -20.95
CA ALA A 173 1.97 -32.13 -20.22
C ALA A 173 3.11 -31.12 -20.06
N PHE A 174 4.34 -31.60 -19.79
CA PHE A 174 5.53 -30.74 -19.67
C PHE A 174 5.89 -30.04 -20.99
N ILE A 175 5.84 -30.74 -22.13
CA ILE A 175 6.07 -30.11 -23.43
C ILE A 175 5.03 -29.03 -23.70
N ALA A 176 3.74 -29.32 -23.46
CA ALA A 176 2.67 -28.33 -23.61
C ALA A 176 2.88 -27.13 -22.70
N PHE A 177 3.29 -27.33 -21.43
CA PHE A 177 3.62 -26.29 -20.49
C PHE A 177 4.80 -25.43 -20.97
N ALA A 178 5.88 -26.03 -21.42
CA ALA A 178 7.05 -25.33 -21.96
C ALA A 178 6.69 -24.47 -23.19
N MET A 179 5.83 -25.00 -24.09
CA MET A 179 5.31 -24.24 -25.23
C MET A 179 4.45 -23.05 -24.79
N MET A 180 3.61 -23.22 -23.75
CA MET A 180 2.78 -22.17 -23.18
C MET A 180 3.63 -21.05 -22.58
N MET A 181 4.69 -21.40 -21.85
CA MET A 181 5.58 -20.43 -21.17
C MET A 181 6.42 -19.59 -22.12
N LYS A 182 6.63 -19.99 -23.37
CA LYS A 182 7.49 -19.29 -24.33
C LYS A 182 7.15 -17.80 -24.51
N ASN A 183 5.85 -17.45 -24.54
CA ASN A 183 5.37 -16.08 -24.72
C ASN A 183 4.61 -15.55 -23.49
N PHE A 184 4.46 -16.37 -22.46
CA PHE A 184 3.62 -16.05 -21.30
C PHE A 184 4.02 -14.75 -20.61
N ASN A 185 5.31 -14.58 -20.31
CA ASN A 185 5.79 -13.40 -19.57
C ASN A 185 5.48 -12.09 -20.28
N LYS A 186 5.65 -12.04 -21.62
CA LYS A 186 5.36 -10.85 -22.42
C LYS A 186 3.86 -10.54 -22.43
N LEU A 187 3.04 -11.53 -22.74
CA LEU A 187 1.59 -11.36 -22.83
C LEU A 187 0.95 -11.04 -21.47
N TYR A 188 1.51 -11.60 -20.39
CA TYR A 188 1.08 -11.29 -19.04
C TYR A 188 1.47 -9.86 -18.62
N ALA A 189 2.66 -9.40 -19.02
CA ALA A 189 3.07 -8.02 -18.77
C ALA A 189 2.15 -7.02 -19.52
N ASP A 190 1.87 -7.26 -20.79
CA ASP A 190 0.95 -6.44 -21.59
C ASP A 190 -0.46 -6.41 -20.97
N TYR A 191 -0.95 -7.57 -20.48
CA TYR A 191 -2.21 -7.67 -19.76
C TYR A 191 -2.21 -6.84 -18.46
N MET A 192 -1.15 -6.95 -17.64
CA MET A 192 -1.04 -6.19 -16.38
C MET A 192 -0.94 -4.68 -16.62
N GLU A 193 -0.23 -4.25 -17.64
CA GLU A 193 -0.16 -2.83 -18.04
C GLU A 193 -1.55 -2.31 -18.41
N SER A 194 -2.27 -3.06 -19.25
CA SER A 194 -3.64 -2.69 -19.64
C SER A 194 -4.62 -2.71 -18.45
N ASN A 195 -4.45 -3.64 -17.49
CA ASN A 195 -5.23 -3.69 -16.25
C ASN A 195 -4.98 -2.44 -15.38
N ASN A 196 -3.72 -2.04 -15.23
CA ASN A 196 -3.38 -0.84 -14.48
C ASN A 196 -3.94 0.42 -15.16
N TYR A 197 -3.88 0.48 -16.51
CA TYR A 197 -4.44 1.59 -17.27
C TYR A 197 -5.95 1.71 -17.09
N VAL A 198 -6.70 0.62 -17.25
CA VAL A 198 -8.17 0.67 -17.09
C VAL A 198 -8.58 1.05 -15.66
N ASN A 199 -7.87 0.54 -14.66
CA ASN A 199 -8.12 0.92 -13.27
C ASN A 199 -7.87 2.43 -13.03
N GLY A 200 -6.80 2.99 -13.61
CA GLY A 200 -6.54 4.42 -13.55
C GLY A 200 -7.65 5.24 -14.21
N VAL A 201 -8.14 4.81 -15.38
CA VAL A 201 -9.24 5.49 -16.09
C VAL A 201 -10.57 5.37 -15.33
N ILE A 202 -10.83 4.24 -14.67
CA ILE A 202 -12.02 4.08 -13.81
C ILE A 202 -11.99 5.08 -12.64
N VAL A 203 -10.86 5.20 -11.95
CA VAL A 203 -10.70 6.15 -10.84
C VAL A 203 -10.91 7.58 -11.34
N GLU A 204 -10.22 7.98 -12.42
CA GLU A 204 -10.35 9.30 -13.04
C GLU A 204 -11.81 9.61 -13.42
N TYR A 205 -12.53 8.62 -14.00
CA TYR A 205 -13.93 8.78 -14.39
C TYR A 205 -14.85 8.99 -13.19
N VAL A 206 -14.64 8.21 -12.11
CA VAL A 206 -15.45 8.30 -10.88
C VAL A 206 -15.17 9.60 -10.12
N GLU A 207 -13.91 9.96 -9.95
CA GLU A 207 -13.51 11.21 -9.28
C GLU A 207 -13.96 12.45 -10.07
N GLY A 208 -13.90 12.38 -11.41
CA GLY A 208 -14.29 13.47 -12.30
C GLY A 208 -15.78 13.53 -12.66
N ILE A 209 -16.64 12.66 -12.09
CA ILE A 209 -18.03 12.51 -12.53
C ILE A 209 -18.85 13.80 -12.42
N GLU A 210 -18.59 14.64 -11.42
CA GLU A 210 -19.25 15.94 -11.25
C GLU A 210 -18.91 16.89 -12.39
N VAL A 211 -17.62 16.96 -12.77
CA VAL A 211 -17.13 17.80 -13.87
C VAL A 211 -17.73 17.31 -15.19
N ILE A 212 -17.70 15.99 -15.41
CA ILE A 212 -18.28 15.38 -16.62
C ILE A 212 -19.76 15.74 -16.77
N LYS A 213 -20.53 15.67 -15.67
CA LYS A 213 -21.96 16.03 -15.67
C LYS A 213 -22.16 17.54 -15.82
N ALA A 214 -21.39 18.36 -15.10
CA ALA A 214 -21.54 19.83 -15.14
C ALA A 214 -21.28 20.42 -16.54
N PHE A 215 -20.28 19.88 -17.26
CA PHE A 215 -19.90 20.37 -18.58
C PHE A 215 -20.49 19.55 -19.74
N ASN A 216 -21.37 18.59 -19.44
CA ASN A 216 -21.98 17.68 -20.43
C ASN A 216 -20.96 16.97 -21.34
N GLN A 217 -19.78 16.66 -20.80
CA GLN A 217 -18.69 15.98 -21.50
C GLN A 217 -18.84 14.44 -21.47
N SER A 218 -20.06 13.97 -21.33
CA SER A 218 -20.38 12.55 -21.23
C SER A 218 -19.88 11.72 -22.42
N SER A 219 -19.89 12.29 -23.64
CA SER A 219 -19.48 11.56 -24.85
C SER A 219 -17.98 11.31 -24.93
N SER A 220 -17.14 12.34 -24.71
CA SER A 220 -15.67 12.22 -24.82
C SER A 220 -15.05 11.43 -23.65
N SER A 221 -15.51 11.67 -22.43
CA SER A 221 -15.07 10.93 -21.25
C SER A 221 -15.53 9.47 -21.27
N TYR A 222 -16.74 9.23 -21.78
CA TYR A 222 -17.26 7.89 -21.99
C TYR A 222 -16.48 7.15 -23.08
N GLU A 223 -16.04 7.83 -24.15
CA GLU A 223 -15.21 7.25 -25.19
C GLU A 223 -13.85 6.81 -24.67
N LYS A 224 -13.17 7.64 -23.85
CA LYS A 224 -11.91 7.27 -23.18
C LYS A 224 -12.09 6.02 -22.30
N PHE A 225 -13.15 6.01 -21.49
CA PHE A 225 -13.49 4.87 -20.65
C PHE A 225 -13.75 3.61 -21.46
N THR A 226 -14.57 3.72 -22.50
CA THR A 226 -14.91 2.60 -23.39
C THR A 226 -13.68 2.04 -24.08
N LYS A 227 -12.78 2.89 -24.59
CA LYS A 227 -11.53 2.48 -25.20
C LYS A 227 -10.60 1.75 -24.20
N ALA A 228 -10.52 2.23 -22.96
CA ALA A 228 -9.72 1.59 -21.93
C ALA A 228 -10.26 0.18 -21.61
N VAL A 229 -11.58 0.04 -21.43
CA VAL A 229 -12.23 -1.25 -21.19
C VAL A 229 -12.10 -2.20 -22.38
N GLN A 230 -12.24 -1.70 -23.61
CA GLN A 230 -12.03 -2.50 -24.83
C GLN A 230 -10.59 -2.97 -24.94
N SER A 231 -9.62 -2.08 -24.72
CA SER A 231 -8.20 -2.42 -24.73
C SER A 231 -7.89 -3.52 -23.70
N PHE A 232 -8.37 -3.37 -22.46
CA PHE A 232 -8.21 -4.39 -21.43
C PHE A 232 -8.82 -5.73 -21.82
N LYS A 233 -10.05 -5.72 -22.37
CA LYS A 233 -10.68 -6.94 -22.93
C LYS A 233 -9.81 -7.58 -24.01
N ASP A 234 -9.28 -6.79 -24.95
CA ASP A 234 -8.52 -7.32 -26.08
C ASP A 234 -7.17 -7.91 -25.64
N TYR A 235 -6.45 -7.28 -24.69
CA TYR A 235 -5.23 -7.85 -24.11
C TYR A 235 -5.54 -9.10 -23.26
N THR A 236 -6.61 -9.10 -22.50
CA THR A 236 -7.08 -10.27 -21.74
C THR A 236 -7.37 -11.45 -22.66
N LEU A 237 -8.14 -11.19 -23.72
CA LEU A 237 -8.46 -12.25 -24.70
C LEU A 237 -7.22 -12.75 -25.43
N LYS A 238 -6.31 -11.88 -25.81
CA LYS A 238 -5.05 -12.26 -26.47
C LYS A 238 -4.18 -13.13 -25.56
N TRP A 239 -4.06 -12.78 -24.29
CA TRP A 239 -3.37 -13.62 -23.29
C TRP A 239 -4.08 -14.95 -23.11
N TYR A 240 -5.39 -14.95 -22.91
CA TYR A 240 -6.21 -16.16 -22.76
C TYR A 240 -6.12 -17.07 -23.97
N GLN A 241 -6.27 -16.54 -25.18
CA GLN A 241 -6.19 -17.31 -26.44
C GLN A 241 -4.83 -17.96 -26.66
N SER A 242 -3.76 -17.36 -26.16
CA SER A 242 -2.42 -17.90 -26.25
C SER A 242 -2.18 -19.06 -25.27
N THR A 243 -2.91 -19.11 -24.17
CA THR A 243 -2.68 -20.07 -23.08
C THR A 243 -3.74 -21.17 -23.01
N TRP A 244 -5.04 -20.84 -23.24
CA TRP A 244 -6.17 -21.72 -22.94
C TRP A 244 -6.11 -23.09 -23.64
N LYS A 245 -5.68 -23.16 -24.92
CA LYS A 245 -5.63 -24.42 -25.66
C LYS A 245 -4.63 -25.39 -25.04
N LEU A 246 -3.44 -24.88 -24.72
CA LEU A 246 -2.38 -25.69 -24.10
C LEU A 246 -2.74 -26.02 -22.66
N MET A 247 -3.35 -25.07 -21.93
CA MET A 247 -3.80 -25.28 -20.56
C MET A 247 -4.91 -26.33 -20.48
N ASN A 248 -5.90 -26.28 -21.39
CA ASN A 248 -6.93 -27.31 -21.49
C ASN A 248 -6.35 -28.64 -21.85
N PHE A 249 -5.35 -28.70 -22.75
CA PHE A 249 -4.64 -29.93 -23.09
C PHE A 249 -3.92 -30.50 -21.86
N ILE A 250 -3.18 -29.68 -21.09
CA ILE A 250 -2.52 -30.10 -19.84
C ILE A 250 -3.55 -30.64 -18.85
N SER A 251 -4.64 -29.89 -18.64
CA SER A 251 -5.71 -30.28 -17.72
C SER A 251 -6.46 -31.53 -18.11
N ALA A 252 -6.47 -31.89 -19.39
CA ALA A 252 -7.04 -33.13 -19.89
C ALA A 252 -6.05 -34.30 -19.83
N VAL A 253 -4.79 -34.07 -20.27
CA VAL A 253 -3.79 -35.13 -20.41
C VAL A 253 -3.18 -35.53 -19.07
N LEU A 254 -2.85 -34.57 -18.21
CA LEU A 254 -2.16 -34.85 -16.95
C LEU A 254 -2.96 -35.79 -16.02
N PRO A 255 -4.30 -35.64 -15.86
CA PRO A 255 -5.11 -36.55 -15.07
C PRO A 255 -5.34 -37.92 -15.73
N SER A 256 -5.11 -38.01 -17.05
CA SER A 256 -5.42 -39.24 -17.84
C SER A 256 -4.35 -40.32 -17.69
N THR A 257 -3.94 -40.63 -16.47
CA THR A 257 -2.91 -41.63 -16.14
C THR A 257 -3.27 -43.00 -16.68
N PHE A 258 -4.56 -43.32 -16.88
CA PHE A 258 -5.03 -44.57 -17.48
C PHE A 258 -4.63 -44.75 -18.92
N LEU A 259 -4.31 -43.69 -19.68
CA LEU A 259 -3.83 -43.82 -21.05
C LEU A 259 -2.55 -44.67 -21.15
N GLY A 260 -1.70 -44.62 -20.15
CA GLY A 260 -0.51 -45.47 -20.07
C GLY A 260 -0.75 -46.74 -19.27
N THR A 261 -1.31 -46.61 -18.05
CA THR A 261 -1.36 -47.72 -17.10
C THR A 261 -2.33 -48.83 -17.47
N LEU A 262 -3.49 -48.51 -18.09
CA LEU A 262 -4.49 -49.51 -18.42
C LEU A 262 -4.03 -50.42 -19.61
N PRO A 263 -3.62 -49.88 -20.78
CA PRO A 263 -3.20 -50.75 -21.89
C PRO A 263 -1.97 -51.58 -21.55
N ILE A 264 -0.96 -50.97 -20.93
CA ILE A 264 0.27 -51.67 -20.55
C ILE A 264 0.00 -52.70 -19.48
N GLY A 265 -0.79 -52.35 -18.46
CA GLY A 265 -1.17 -53.25 -17.38
C GLY A 265 -1.98 -54.45 -17.86
N MET A 266 -2.95 -54.23 -18.73
CA MET A 266 -3.72 -55.34 -19.35
C MET A 266 -2.84 -56.27 -20.21
N TYR A 267 -1.88 -55.70 -20.97
CA TYR A 267 -0.92 -56.49 -21.73
C TYR A 267 -0.03 -57.34 -20.80
N LEU A 268 0.49 -56.77 -19.73
CA LEU A 268 1.33 -57.48 -18.75
C LEU A 268 0.55 -58.55 -18.00
N TYR A 269 -0.72 -58.29 -17.67
CA TYR A 269 -1.62 -59.27 -17.09
C TYR A 269 -1.89 -60.44 -18.06
N TRP A 270 -2.20 -60.14 -19.33
CA TRP A 270 -2.46 -61.16 -20.35
C TRP A 270 -1.23 -62.05 -20.64
N THR A 271 -0.03 -61.48 -20.59
CA THR A 271 1.22 -62.23 -20.71
C THR A 271 1.64 -63.01 -19.47
N GLY A 272 0.85 -62.92 -18.37
CA GLY A 272 1.14 -63.55 -17.09
C GLY A 272 2.31 -62.92 -16.32
N SER A 273 2.76 -61.72 -16.74
CA SER A 273 3.88 -61.03 -16.12
C SER A 273 3.47 -60.16 -14.93
N LEU A 274 2.17 -59.90 -14.74
CA LEU A 274 1.63 -59.06 -13.66
C LEU A 274 0.43 -59.81 -13.04
N ALA A 275 0.41 -59.91 -11.71
CA ALA A 275 -0.72 -60.52 -11.00
C ALA A 275 -1.97 -59.62 -11.01
N PRO A 276 -3.20 -60.15 -10.99
CA PRO A 276 -4.41 -59.34 -11.04
C PRO A 276 -4.57 -58.34 -9.88
N GLN A 277 -4.14 -58.69 -8.66
CA GLN A 277 -4.14 -57.79 -7.54
C GLN A 277 -3.19 -56.61 -7.76
N ASP A 278 -2.01 -56.85 -8.35
CA ASP A 278 -1.02 -55.82 -8.63
C ASP A 278 -1.50 -54.87 -9.74
N LEU A 279 -2.17 -55.40 -10.76
CA LEU A 279 -2.81 -54.59 -11.79
C LEU A 279 -3.83 -53.61 -11.18
N VAL A 280 -4.76 -54.12 -10.35
CA VAL A 280 -5.80 -53.31 -9.73
C VAL A 280 -5.16 -52.22 -8.85
N MET A 281 -4.14 -52.61 -8.08
CA MET A 281 -3.43 -51.65 -7.19
C MET A 281 -2.72 -50.57 -8.01
N CYS A 282 -2.03 -50.90 -9.09
CA CYS A 282 -1.38 -49.95 -9.96
C CYS A 282 -2.38 -48.95 -10.57
N LEU A 283 -3.56 -49.41 -10.98
CA LEU A 283 -4.62 -48.55 -11.51
C LEU A 283 -5.17 -47.59 -10.47
N ILE A 284 -5.46 -48.08 -9.24
CA ILE A 284 -5.96 -47.24 -8.16
C ILE A 284 -4.94 -46.18 -7.76
N LEU A 285 -3.67 -46.57 -7.61
CA LEU A 285 -2.59 -45.64 -7.25
C LEU A 285 -2.35 -44.60 -8.34
N SER A 286 -2.44 -44.97 -9.61
CA SER A 286 -2.26 -44.02 -10.71
C SER A 286 -3.32 -42.92 -10.73
N LEU A 287 -4.53 -43.18 -10.23
CA LEU A 287 -5.55 -42.15 -10.03
C LEU A 287 -5.25 -41.29 -8.81
N GLY A 288 -4.64 -41.83 -7.77
CA GLY A 288 -4.35 -41.12 -6.52
C GLY A 288 -3.40 -39.93 -6.69
N ILE A 289 -2.58 -39.90 -7.75
CA ILE A 289 -1.65 -38.79 -8.00
C ILE A 289 -2.28 -37.61 -8.75
N VAL A 290 -3.47 -37.77 -9.31
CA VAL A 290 -4.11 -36.75 -10.16
C VAL A 290 -4.36 -35.46 -9.39
N GLY A 291 -4.98 -35.56 -8.21
CA GLY A 291 -5.27 -34.38 -7.37
C GLY A 291 -4.01 -33.57 -7.03
N PRO A 292 -2.97 -34.17 -6.44
CA PRO A 292 -1.70 -33.50 -6.17
C PRO A 292 -1.06 -32.82 -7.38
N LEU A 293 -1.06 -33.45 -8.54
CA LEU A 293 -0.51 -32.88 -9.77
C LEU A 293 -1.33 -31.67 -10.25
N MET A 294 -2.66 -31.73 -10.14
CA MET A 294 -3.54 -30.61 -10.49
C MET A 294 -3.33 -29.43 -9.53
N ASN A 295 -3.25 -29.66 -8.22
CA ASN A 295 -2.95 -28.61 -7.24
C ASN A 295 -1.60 -27.95 -7.52
N PHE A 296 -0.59 -28.74 -7.87
CA PHE A 296 0.73 -28.19 -8.23
C PHE A 296 0.65 -27.25 -9.45
N THR A 297 -0.12 -27.61 -10.49
CA THR A 297 -0.31 -26.71 -11.64
C THR A 297 -1.02 -25.41 -11.27
N THR A 298 -1.96 -25.44 -10.33
CA THR A 298 -2.63 -24.24 -9.82
C THR A 298 -1.62 -23.31 -9.15
N TYR A 299 -0.75 -23.81 -8.25
CA TYR A 299 0.28 -23.00 -7.61
C TYR A 299 1.28 -22.39 -8.60
N VAL A 300 1.66 -23.13 -9.64
CA VAL A 300 2.53 -22.61 -10.70
C VAL A 300 1.87 -21.43 -11.43
N ASN A 301 0.58 -21.49 -11.69
CA ASN A 301 -0.16 -20.40 -12.34
C ASN A 301 -0.21 -19.14 -11.46
N GLU A 302 -0.38 -19.29 -10.14
CA GLU A 302 -0.43 -18.16 -9.20
C GLU A 302 0.95 -17.54 -8.92
N THR A 303 2.04 -18.24 -9.27
CA THR A 303 3.42 -17.81 -8.98
C THR A 303 3.70 -16.38 -9.43
N LYS A 304 3.20 -15.95 -10.60
CA LYS A 304 3.44 -14.60 -11.12
C LYS A 304 2.69 -13.53 -10.33
N THR A 305 1.47 -13.77 -9.96
CA THR A 305 0.68 -12.86 -9.12
C THR A 305 1.37 -12.65 -7.76
N VAL A 306 1.83 -13.75 -7.15
CA VAL A 306 2.61 -13.72 -5.91
C VAL A 306 3.93 -12.97 -6.07
N GLU A 307 4.68 -13.23 -7.15
CA GLU A 307 5.95 -12.56 -7.44
C GLU A 307 5.78 -11.02 -7.46
N TYR A 308 4.79 -10.52 -8.20
CA TYR A 308 4.50 -9.07 -8.24
C TYR A 308 4.10 -8.53 -6.87
N ALA A 309 3.21 -9.23 -6.15
CA ALA A 309 2.78 -8.80 -4.83
C ALA A 309 3.94 -8.71 -3.83
N VAL A 310 4.81 -9.74 -3.81
CA VAL A 310 5.99 -9.78 -2.94
C VAL A 310 6.96 -8.65 -3.25
N HIS A 311 7.22 -8.36 -4.53
CA HIS A 311 8.12 -7.27 -4.92
C HIS A 311 7.55 -5.89 -4.60
N ASP A 312 6.24 -5.67 -4.79
CA ASP A 312 5.60 -4.40 -4.44
C ASP A 312 5.68 -4.15 -2.93
N VAL A 313 5.41 -5.18 -2.11
CA VAL A 313 5.52 -5.10 -0.64
C VAL A 313 6.97 -4.90 -0.22
N ASP A 314 7.93 -5.64 -0.80
CA ASP A 314 9.37 -5.53 -0.47
C ASP A 314 9.90 -4.13 -0.81
N LYS A 315 9.50 -3.56 -1.95
CA LYS A 315 9.86 -2.19 -2.33
C LYS A 315 9.40 -1.18 -1.28
N LEU A 316 8.16 -1.30 -0.81
CA LEU A 316 7.60 -0.38 0.18
C LEU A 316 8.20 -0.60 1.58
N LEU A 317 8.57 -1.84 1.94
CA LEU A 317 9.30 -2.15 3.17
C LEU A 317 10.72 -1.56 3.20
N HIS A 318 11.31 -1.27 2.04
CA HIS A 318 12.67 -0.72 1.90
C HIS A 318 12.68 0.75 1.48
N VAL A 319 11.56 1.46 1.64
CA VAL A 319 11.50 2.92 1.44
C VAL A 319 12.49 3.60 2.37
N GLU A 320 13.23 4.59 1.86
CA GLU A 320 14.13 5.41 2.68
C GLU A 320 13.35 6.07 3.80
N GLU A 321 13.84 5.96 5.03
CA GLU A 321 13.33 6.68 6.19
C GLU A 321 14.11 7.97 6.36
N LEU A 322 13.44 9.02 6.86
CA LEU A 322 14.16 10.20 7.33
C LEU A 322 15.07 9.79 8.50
N PRO A 323 16.36 10.16 8.46
CA PRO A 323 17.27 9.84 9.55
C PRO A 323 16.74 10.41 10.87
N ASP A 324 16.58 9.57 11.88
CA ASP A 324 16.15 9.99 13.21
C ASP A 324 17.23 9.63 14.24
N THR A 325 17.79 10.64 14.89
CA THR A 325 18.87 10.44 15.87
C THR A 325 18.37 9.87 17.20
N GLY A 326 17.05 9.98 17.46
CA GLY A 326 16.42 9.50 18.70
C GLY A 326 16.89 10.19 19.99
N LYS A 327 17.85 11.12 19.93
CA LYS A 327 18.40 11.82 21.08
C LYS A 327 17.97 13.28 21.05
N PRO A 328 17.22 13.76 22.06
CA PRO A 328 16.84 15.16 22.16
C PRO A 328 18.09 16.06 22.19
N VAL A 329 17.97 17.20 21.51
CA VAL A 329 19.02 18.22 21.42
C VAL A 329 18.50 19.51 22.06
N GLU A 330 19.30 20.18 22.86
CA GLU A 330 18.92 21.45 23.44
C GLU A 330 18.92 22.54 22.38
N VAL A 331 17.79 23.26 22.28
CA VAL A 331 17.57 24.34 21.31
C VAL A 331 17.37 25.65 22.10
N GLN A 332 18.39 26.49 22.11
CA GLN A 332 18.42 27.72 22.93
C GLN A 332 17.53 28.84 22.38
N SER A 333 17.40 28.96 21.07
CA SER A 333 16.61 29.98 20.37
C SER A 333 15.64 29.31 19.37
N LYS A 334 14.62 30.04 18.97
CA LYS A 334 13.63 29.61 17.97
C LYS A 334 13.76 30.37 16.64
N ASP A 335 14.94 30.99 16.39
CA ASP A 335 15.25 31.55 15.08
C ASP A 335 15.51 30.41 14.07
N ILE A 336 15.07 30.63 12.83
CA ILE A 336 15.25 29.67 11.74
C ILE A 336 16.22 30.25 10.74
N GLN A 337 17.21 29.48 10.31
CA GLN A 337 18.16 29.88 9.28
C GLN A 337 18.28 28.82 8.19
N LEU A 338 18.13 29.24 6.95
CA LEU A 338 18.47 28.45 5.77
C LEU A 338 19.83 28.94 5.28
N GLN A 339 20.79 28.02 5.09
CA GLN A 339 22.16 28.30 4.69
C GLN A 339 22.48 27.52 3.43
N ASP A 340 22.58 28.23 2.32
CA ASP A 340 22.90 27.72 0.99
C ASP A 340 22.01 26.53 0.55
N VAL A 341 20.70 26.63 0.84
CA VAL A 341 19.76 25.54 0.62
C VAL A 341 19.38 25.42 -0.83
N SER A 342 19.64 24.25 -1.42
CA SER A 342 19.15 23.85 -2.74
C SER A 342 18.28 22.60 -2.63
N PHE A 343 17.18 22.56 -3.41
CA PHE A 343 16.21 21.46 -3.32
C PHE A 343 15.51 21.16 -4.65
N SER A 344 15.34 19.86 -4.91
CA SER A 344 14.54 19.29 -5.99
C SER A 344 13.69 18.13 -5.43
N TYR A 345 12.40 18.09 -5.80
CA TYR A 345 11.53 16.96 -5.42
C TYR A 345 11.93 15.66 -6.11
N ASP A 346 12.42 15.75 -7.34
CA ASP A 346 12.90 14.62 -8.12
C ASP A 346 14.37 14.87 -8.51
N LYS A 347 15.24 14.06 -7.92
CA LYS A 347 16.69 14.14 -8.15
C LYS A 347 17.07 13.77 -9.60
N GLU A 348 16.25 12.95 -10.27
CA GLU A 348 16.54 12.47 -11.63
C GLU A 348 16.11 13.49 -12.70
N SER A 349 15.09 14.31 -12.44
CA SER A 349 14.58 15.30 -13.40
C SER A 349 15.50 16.51 -13.59
N GLY A 350 16.44 16.74 -12.70
CA GLY A 350 17.36 17.89 -12.72
C GLY A 350 16.68 19.26 -12.51
N LYS A 351 15.36 19.31 -12.28
CA LYS A 351 14.62 20.56 -12.07
C LYS A 351 14.72 21.01 -10.62
N GLN A 352 15.58 21.98 -10.34
CA GLN A 352 15.66 22.63 -9.04
C GLN A 352 14.43 23.49 -8.79
N VAL A 353 13.87 23.37 -7.58
CA VAL A 353 12.76 24.20 -7.08
C VAL A 353 13.29 25.34 -6.22
N LEU A 354 14.37 25.09 -5.47
CA LEU A 354 15.09 26.09 -4.68
C LEU A 354 16.58 26.03 -5.05
N SER A 355 17.21 27.20 -5.20
CA SER A 355 18.61 27.33 -5.59
C SER A 355 19.32 28.33 -4.68
N HIS A 356 20.29 27.84 -3.89
CA HIS A 356 21.16 28.62 -3.03
C HIS A 356 20.42 29.59 -2.10
N ILE A 357 19.34 29.12 -1.46
CA ILE A 357 18.53 29.93 -0.54
C ILE A 357 19.31 30.23 0.73
N ASN A 358 19.47 31.54 0.99
CA ASN A 358 20.00 32.07 2.23
C ASN A 358 18.96 33.01 2.84
N LEU A 359 18.39 32.62 3.99
CA LEU A 359 17.42 33.47 4.69
C LEU A 359 17.43 33.21 6.20
N LYS A 360 17.02 34.23 6.95
CA LYS A 360 16.86 34.16 8.39
C LYS A 360 15.45 34.59 8.78
N ILE A 361 14.78 33.79 9.62
CA ILE A 361 13.49 34.08 10.25
C ILE A 361 13.79 34.31 11.75
N PRO A 362 13.73 35.54 12.21
CA PRO A 362 14.09 35.85 13.61
C PRO A 362 13.08 35.30 14.61
N GLU A 363 13.55 34.91 15.79
CA GLU A 363 12.70 34.44 16.88
C GLU A 363 11.69 35.50 17.31
N GLY A 364 10.45 35.09 17.58
CA GLY A 364 9.40 35.95 18.08
C GLY A 364 8.88 36.99 17.09
N LYS A 365 9.25 36.86 15.78
CA LYS A 365 8.88 37.78 14.73
C LYS A 365 7.89 37.17 13.75
N PHE A 366 7.07 38.02 13.15
CA PHE A 366 6.19 37.70 12.05
C PHE A 366 6.93 37.88 10.72
N THR A 367 7.27 36.79 10.07
CA THR A 367 7.88 36.76 8.71
C THR A 367 6.87 36.27 7.70
N ALA A 368 6.76 36.96 6.55
CA ALA A 368 5.92 36.58 5.43
C ALA A 368 6.76 36.14 4.22
N LEU A 369 6.36 35.05 3.56
CA LEU A 369 6.89 34.65 2.24
C LEU A 369 5.90 35.04 1.15
N VAL A 370 6.36 35.80 0.17
CA VAL A 370 5.56 36.26 -0.98
C VAL A 370 6.28 35.99 -2.30
N GLY A 371 5.55 36.03 -3.38
CA GLY A 371 6.10 35.83 -4.73
C GLY A 371 5.11 35.11 -5.65
N PRO A 372 5.43 34.96 -6.93
CA PRO A 372 4.60 34.27 -7.92
C PRO A 372 4.31 32.83 -7.52
N SER A 373 3.24 32.25 -8.08
CA SER A 373 2.96 30.82 -7.96
C SER A 373 4.13 30.01 -8.53
N GLY A 374 4.52 28.93 -7.83
CA GLY A 374 5.70 28.13 -8.21
C GLY A 374 7.05 28.71 -7.77
N GLY A 375 7.10 29.85 -7.07
CA GLY A 375 8.34 30.49 -6.59
C GLY A 375 9.08 29.76 -5.46
N GLY A 376 8.56 28.63 -4.94
CA GLY A 376 9.22 27.82 -3.90
C GLY A 376 8.77 28.12 -2.46
N LYS A 377 7.76 28.99 -2.24
CA LYS A 377 7.27 29.39 -0.91
C LYS A 377 6.85 28.21 -0.03
N SER A 378 5.90 27.40 -0.48
CA SER A 378 5.41 26.22 0.26
C SER A 378 6.49 25.14 0.39
N THR A 379 7.45 25.09 -0.53
CA THR A 379 8.61 24.20 -0.42
C THR A 379 9.50 24.59 0.76
N ILE A 380 9.80 25.87 0.95
CA ILE A 380 10.57 26.34 2.12
C ILE A 380 9.86 25.95 3.43
N ALA A 381 8.56 26.22 3.52
CA ALA A 381 7.78 25.88 4.71
C ALA A 381 7.80 24.37 5.03
N ARG A 382 7.62 23.53 3.99
CA ARG A 382 7.66 22.07 4.11
C ARG A 382 9.05 21.55 4.48
N LEU A 383 10.12 22.18 4.00
CA LEU A 383 11.50 21.84 4.38
C LEU A 383 11.81 22.22 5.83
N ILE A 384 11.30 23.36 6.32
CA ILE A 384 11.43 23.74 7.74
C ILE A 384 10.69 22.74 8.65
N ALA A 385 9.52 22.26 8.23
CA ALA A 385 8.79 21.18 8.91
C ALA A 385 9.44 19.80 8.72
N ARG A 386 10.53 19.73 7.96
CA ARG A 386 11.27 18.49 7.64
C ARG A 386 10.40 17.39 7.04
N PHE A 387 9.45 17.77 6.17
CA PHE A 387 8.73 16.78 5.34
C PHE A 387 9.64 16.16 4.28
N TRP A 388 10.76 16.82 3.97
CA TRP A 388 11.90 16.35 3.17
C TRP A 388 13.18 16.88 3.80
N ASP A 389 14.28 16.19 3.61
CA ASP A 389 15.61 16.72 3.85
C ASP A 389 16.09 17.50 2.61
N VAL A 390 16.88 18.55 2.80
CA VAL A 390 17.47 19.35 1.71
C VAL A 390 18.48 18.52 0.90
N ASN A 391 18.62 18.83 -0.39
CA ASN A 391 19.64 18.19 -1.21
C ASN A 391 21.03 18.73 -0.88
N ASP A 392 21.17 20.07 -0.81
CA ASP A 392 22.39 20.76 -0.45
C ASP A 392 22.11 21.84 0.58
N GLY A 393 23.12 22.24 1.35
CA GLY A 393 22.99 23.19 2.43
C GLY A 393 22.40 22.60 3.71
N LYS A 394 21.90 23.46 4.58
CA LYS A 394 21.29 23.07 5.86
C LYS A 394 20.23 24.06 6.33
N ILE A 395 19.29 23.57 7.13
CA ILE A 395 18.29 24.35 7.86
C ILE A 395 18.56 24.18 9.34
N THR A 396 18.62 25.29 10.07
CA THR A 396 18.88 25.27 11.51
C THR A 396 17.77 25.98 12.28
N ILE A 397 17.45 25.48 13.47
CA ILE A 397 16.61 26.15 14.48
C ILE A 397 17.47 26.37 15.71
N GLY A 398 17.64 27.65 16.11
CA GLY A 398 18.51 28.01 17.21
C GLY A 398 19.95 27.56 17.03
N GLY A 399 20.44 27.55 15.77
CA GLY A 399 21.77 27.11 15.40
C GLY A 399 21.94 25.59 15.25
N VAL A 400 20.95 24.77 15.63
CA VAL A 400 20.98 23.30 15.53
C VAL A 400 20.38 22.86 14.19
N ASP A 401 21.10 22.03 13.43
CA ASP A 401 20.60 21.45 12.18
C ASP A 401 19.38 20.56 12.47
N ILE A 402 18.26 20.80 11.77
CA ILE A 402 17.02 20.04 11.97
C ILE A 402 17.19 18.54 11.68
N ARG A 403 18.18 18.14 10.88
CA ARG A 403 18.49 16.73 10.62
C ARG A 403 19.09 16.01 11.83
N SER A 404 19.68 16.77 12.77
CA SER A 404 20.21 16.24 14.03
C SER A 404 19.18 16.16 15.16
N MET A 405 17.98 16.70 14.94
CA MET A 405 16.88 16.64 15.91
C MET A 405 16.02 15.39 15.66
N PRO A 406 15.51 14.72 16.73
CA PRO A 406 14.44 13.75 16.60
C PRO A 406 13.21 14.35 15.93
N LEU A 407 12.54 13.55 15.05
CA LEU A 407 11.32 14.01 14.36
C LEU A 407 10.22 14.42 15.35
N ALA A 408 10.08 13.69 16.45
CA ALA A 408 9.12 14.03 17.52
C ALA A 408 9.43 15.39 18.14
N GLN A 409 10.71 15.67 18.49
CA GLN A 409 11.12 16.95 19.04
C GLN A 409 10.87 18.12 18.06
N LEU A 410 11.17 17.92 16.78
CA LEU A 410 10.89 18.93 15.76
C LEU A 410 9.38 19.16 15.62
N ALA A 411 8.60 18.06 15.63
CA ALA A 411 7.15 18.16 15.62
C ALA A 411 6.58 18.92 16.82
N ASP A 412 7.17 18.81 18.01
CA ASP A 412 6.74 19.59 19.20
C ASP A 412 7.06 21.09 19.06
N ILE A 413 8.18 21.41 18.39
CA ILE A 413 8.65 22.80 18.24
C ILE A 413 7.92 23.53 17.09
N VAL A 414 7.54 22.83 16.03
CA VAL A 414 6.95 23.41 14.82
C VAL A 414 5.49 22.97 14.67
N SER A 415 4.57 23.93 14.56
CA SER A 415 3.19 23.71 14.13
C SER A 415 3.03 24.13 12.67
N PHE A 416 2.48 23.26 11.84
CA PHE A 416 2.28 23.48 10.41
C PHE A 416 0.79 23.36 10.05
N VAL A 417 0.23 24.43 9.48
CA VAL A 417 -1.14 24.43 8.92
C VAL A 417 -1.00 24.43 7.40
N ALA A 418 -1.40 23.34 6.78
CA ALA A 418 -1.35 23.16 5.32
C ALA A 418 -2.52 23.87 4.63
N GLN A 419 -2.40 24.08 3.33
CA GLN A 419 -3.46 24.59 2.46
C GLN A 419 -4.64 23.62 2.41
N ASP A 420 -4.37 22.32 2.29
CA ASP A 420 -5.38 21.25 2.31
C ASP A 420 -5.66 20.82 3.76
N ASN A 421 -6.88 21.10 4.23
CA ASN A 421 -7.29 20.85 5.59
C ASN A 421 -7.97 19.50 5.73
N PHE A 422 -7.20 18.43 5.97
CA PHE A 422 -7.71 17.09 6.14
C PHE A 422 -8.29 16.87 7.54
N LEU A 423 -9.49 16.27 7.62
CA LEU A 423 -10.10 15.81 8.85
C LEU A 423 -10.29 14.30 8.85
N PHE A 424 -10.00 13.67 9.99
CA PHE A 424 -10.28 12.25 10.17
C PHE A 424 -11.77 12.01 10.40
N ASN A 425 -12.22 10.81 10.04
CA ASN A 425 -13.61 10.39 10.28
C ASN A 425 -13.83 10.05 11.77
N CYS A 426 -13.74 11.09 12.61
CA CYS A 426 -14.05 11.06 14.03
C CYS A 426 -14.81 12.34 14.38
N SER A 427 -15.14 12.56 15.65
CA SER A 427 -15.85 13.76 16.07
C SER A 427 -15.01 15.03 15.85
N ILE A 428 -15.65 16.19 15.75
CA ILE A 428 -14.97 17.48 15.62
C ILE A 428 -14.06 17.70 16.84
N LYS A 429 -14.52 17.36 18.02
CA LYS A 429 -13.74 17.41 19.27
C LYS A 429 -12.42 16.62 19.15
N GLU A 430 -12.50 15.37 18.73
CA GLU A 430 -11.31 14.53 18.56
C GLU A 430 -10.41 15.02 17.41
N ASN A 431 -10.99 15.56 16.35
CA ASN A 431 -10.21 16.23 15.31
C ASN A 431 -9.39 17.42 15.83
N ILE A 432 -9.94 18.23 16.74
CA ILE A 432 -9.22 19.34 17.37
C ILE A 432 -8.17 18.80 18.35
N ARG A 433 -8.50 17.77 19.15
CA ARG A 433 -7.61 17.13 20.13
C ARG A 433 -6.34 16.55 19.51
N LEU A 434 -6.31 16.29 18.19
CA LEU A 434 -5.06 15.90 17.50
C LEU A 434 -3.92 16.94 17.68
N GLY A 435 -4.22 18.19 18.00
CA GLY A 435 -3.22 19.20 18.33
C GLY A 435 -2.45 18.89 19.62
N ASN A 436 -3.14 18.33 20.62
CA ASN A 436 -2.58 17.83 21.87
C ASN A 436 -3.47 16.68 22.38
N PRO A 437 -3.06 15.42 22.24
CA PRO A 437 -3.85 14.25 22.65
C PRO A 437 -4.20 14.22 24.15
N ASP A 438 -3.39 14.84 24.99
CA ASP A 438 -3.58 14.87 26.45
C ASP A 438 -4.46 16.04 26.92
N ALA A 439 -4.96 16.88 26.00
CA ALA A 439 -5.76 18.06 26.33
C ALA A 439 -7.15 17.66 26.87
N THR A 440 -7.60 18.43 27.90
CA THR A 440 -8.95 18.30 28.45
C THR A 440 -10.01 18.83 27.47
N ASP A 441 -11.27 18.47 27.71
CA ASP A 441 -12.38 18.97 26.88
C ASP A 441 -12.47 20.51 26.94
N GLU A 442 -12.19 21.11 28.11
CA GLU A 442 -12.20 22.56 28.33
C GLU A 442 -11.13 23.26 27.46
N GLU A 443 -9.92 22.69 27.38
CA GLU A 443 -8.84 23.21 26.55
C GLU A 443 -9.19 23.11 25.05
N VAL A 444 -9.82 21.99 24.63
CA VAL A 444 -10.31 21.79 23.25
C VAL A 444 -11.37 22.85 22.92
N TYR A 445 -12.33 23.11 23.82
CA TYR A 445 -13.37 24.13 23.61
C TYR A 445 -12.78 25.54 23.59
N ALA A 446 -11.81 25.82 24.43
CA ALA A 446 -11.10 27.12 24.43
C ALA A 446 -10.37 27.34 23.09
N ALA A 447 -9.65 26.34 22.60
CA ALA A 447 -8.97 26.41 21.31
C ALA A 447 -9.96 26.56 20.12
N ALA A 448 -11.07 25.84 20.15
CA ALA A 448 -12.15 25.96 19.17
C ALA A 448 -12.76 27.35 19.13
N LYS A 449 -13.03 27.93 20.31
CA LYS A 449 -13.56 29.29 20.44
C LYS A 449 -12.57 30.33 19.92
N ALA A 450 -11.28 30.16 20.23
CA ALA A 450 -10.23 31.05 19.74
C ALA A 450 -10.05 30.99 18.22
N ALA A 451 -10.35 29.84 17.62
CA ALA A 451 -10.36 29.64 16.14
C ALA A 451 -11.71 29.98 15.49
N CYS A 452 -12.65 30.61 16.20
CA CYS A 452 -14.00 30.92 15.70
C CYS A 452 -14.76 29.66 15.19
N CYS A 453 -14.52 28.49 15.81
CA CYS A 453 -15.23 27.25 15.47
C CYS A 453 -16.56 27.13 16.21
N ASP A 454 -16.66 27.67 17.42
CA ASP A 454 -17.77 27.43 18.33
C ASP A 454 -19.12 27.83 17.74
N GLU A 455 -19.18 28.93 16.98
CA GLU A 455 -20.41 29.44 16.35
C GLU A 455 -21.04 28.46 15.36
N PHE A 456 -20.21 27.77 14.56
CA PHE A 456 -20.76 26.79 13.62
C PHE A 456 -20.97 25.43 14.26
N ILE A 457 -20.08 25.03 15.19
CA ILE A 457 -20.17 23.73 15.87
C ILE A 457 -21.49 23.65 16.67
N GLN A 458 -21.89 24.73 17.36
CA GLN A 458 -23.15 24.77 18.11
C GLN A 458 -24.40 24.68 17.25
N LYS A 459 -24.31 24.95 15.94
CA LYS A 459 -25.42 24.80 15.00
C LYS A 459 -25.57 23.37 14.46
N LEU A 460 -24.62 22.49 14.73
CA LEU A 460 -24.65 21.09 14.30
C LEU A 460 -25.48 20.25 15.29
N ASP A 461 -26.18 19.24 14.79
CA ASP A 461 -27.10 18.41 15.57
C ASP A 461 -26.50 17.80 16.85
N ASN A 462 -25.22 17.41 16.81
CA ASN A 462 -24.50 16.82 17.93
C ASN A 462 -23.34 17.72 18.44
N GLY A 463 -23.30 19.01 18.07
CA GLY A 463 -22.27 19.94 18.49
C GLY A 463 -20.86 19.39 18.25
N TYR A 464 -20.02 19.40 19.28
CA TYR A 464 -18.63 18.91 19.24
C TYR A 464 -18.48 17.41 18.98
N ASP A 465 -19.51 16.62 19.26
CA ASP A 465 -19.51 15.17 19.01
C ASP A 465 -19.97 14.80 17.58
N THR A 466 -20.26 15.81 16.74
CA THR A 466 -20.59 15.60 15.32
C THR A 466 -19.41 14.96 14.59
N MET A 467 -19.70 13.88 13.85
CA MET A 467 -18.70 13.19 13.01
C MET A 467 -18.37 14.02 11.78
N ALA A 468 -17.09 14.28 11.53
CA ALA A 468 -16.62 15.08 10.39
C ALA A 468 -16.87 14.41 9.03
N GLY A 469 -17.05 13.08 9.01
CA GLY A 469 -17.14 12.28 7.78
C GLY A 469 -15.80 12.02 7.12
N ASP A 470 -15.78 11.26 6.03
CA ASP A 470 -14.54 10.92 5.34
C ASP A 470 -13.88 12.18 4.75
N ALA A 471 -12.61 12.41 5.13
CA ALA A 471 -11.86 13.63 4.80
C ALA A 471 -12.61 14.94 5.14
N GLY A 472 -13.54 14.89 6.11
CA GLY A 472 -14.33 16.04 6.52
C GLY A 472 -15.40 16.47 5.50
N ASN A 473 -15.91 15.56 4.68
CA ASN A 473 -16.85 15.88 3.60
C ASN A 473 -18.21 16.48 4.06
N ARG A 474 -18.49 16.43 5.37
CA ARG A 474 -19.69 17.04 5.98
C ARG A 474 -19.52 18.52 6.32
N LEU A 475 -18.31 19.06 6.16
CA LEU A 475 -17.97 20.43 6.53
C LEU A 475 -17.50 21.22 5.31
N SER A 476 -17.78 22.52 5.31
CA SER A 476 -17.27 23.45 4.30
C SER A 476 -15.76 23.63 4.38
N GLY A 477 -15.12 24.12 3.32
CA GLY A 477 -13.69 24.39 3.31
C GLY A 477 -13.24 25.34 4.42
N GLY A 478 -14.01 26.40 4.69
CA GLY A 478 -13.75 27.35 5.76
C GLY A 478 -13.87 26.76 7.18
N GLU A 479 -14.84 25.83 7.39
CA GLU A 479 -14.99 25.13 8.68
C GLU A 479 -13.81 24.19 8.94
N LYS A 480 -13.39 23.40 7.92
CA LYS A 480 -12.19 22.55 8.00
C LYS A 480 -10.95 23.37 8.34
N GLN A 481 -10.79 24.53 7.72
CA GLN A 481 -9.68 25.43 7.94
C GLN A 481 -9.65 25.95 9.37
N ARG A 482 -10.80 26.37 9.93
CA ARG A 482 -10.90 26.78 11.33
C ARG A 482 -10.56 25.66 12.30
N ILE A 483 -10.98 24.42 12.03
CA ILE A 483 -10.59 23.26 12.84
C ILE A 483 -9.07 23.04 12.79
N SER A 484 -8.43 23.21 11.63
CA SER A 484 -6.97 23.11 11.53
C SER A 484 -6.23 24.20 12.30
N ILE A 485 -6.81 25.42 12.33
CA ILE A 485 -6.32 26.52 13.17
C ILE A 485 -6.51 26.17 14.66
N ALA A 486 -7.65 25.60 15.05
CA ALA A 486 -7.89 25.16 16.44
C ALA A 486 -6.87 24.10 16.88
N ARG A 487 -6.50 23.14 16.00
CA ARG A 487 -5.41 22.18 16.24
C ARG A 487 -4.08 22.89 16.53
N MET A 488 -3.74 23.89 15.72
CA MET A 488 -2.52 24.68 15.86
C MET A 488 -2.50 25.45 17.19
N ILE A 489 -3.62 26.05 17.57
CA ILE A 489 -3.78 26.76 18.82
C ILE A 489 -3.59 25.81 20.01
N LEU A 490 -4.28 24.66 19.99
CA LEU A 490 -4.22 23.65 21.06
C LEU A 490 -2.79 23.07 21.21
N LYS A 491 -2.08 22.87 20.11
CA LYS A 491 -0.69 22.41 20.11
C LYS A 491 0.28 23.42 20.77
N ASN A 492 0.01 24.70 20.63
CA ASN A 492 0.76 25.79 21.25
C ASN A 492 2.29 25.79 20.99
N ALA A 493 2.72 25.33 19.82
CA ALA A 493 4.14 25.26 19.45
C ALA A 493 4.80 26.66 19.37
N PRO A 494 6.12 26.81 19.69
CA PRO A 494 6.84 28.08 19.63
C PRO A 494 7.09 28.61 18.22
N ILE A 495 7.11 27.73 17.20
CA ILE A 495 7.21 28.10 15.79
C ILE A 495 5.89 27.71 15.12
N VAL A 496 5.29 28.65 14.40
CA VAL A 496 4.03 28.46 13.66
C VAL A 496 4.26 28.75 12.18
N ILE A 497 3.89 27.82 11.33
CA ILE A 497 3.95 27.95 9.87
C ILE A 497 2.53 27.83 9.32
N LEU A 498 2.09 28.85 8.58
CA LEU A 498 0.77 28.93 7.95
C LEU A 498 0.93 28.97 6.43
N ASP A 499 0.46 27.94 5.74
CA ASP A 499 0.43 27.88 4.27
C ASP A 499 -1.00 28.19 3.80
N GLU A 500 -1.26 29.42 3.34
CA GLU A 500 -2.57 29.92 2.87
C GLU A 500 -3.74 29.73 3.88
N ALA A 501 -3.51 29.93 5.15
CA ALA A 501 -4.46 29.58 6.21
C ALA A 501 -5.79 30.36 6.21
N THR A 502 -6.06 31.26 5.25
CA THR A 502 -7.30 32.08 5.20
C THR A 502 -8.00 32.08 3.83
N ALA A 503 -7.64 31.18 2.90
CA ALA A 503 -8.10 31.22 1.51
C ALA A 503 -9.62 30.97 1.32
N PHE A 504 -10.27 30.27 2.26
CA PHE A 504 -11.65 29.77 2.12
C PHE A 504 -12.64 30.39 3.11
N THR A 505 -12.28 31.46 3.84
CA THR A 505 -13.15 32.10 4.83
C THR A 505 -13.85 33.32 4.25
N ASP A 506 -15.09 33.57 4.70
CA ASP A 506 -15.83 34.81 4.41
C ASP A 506 -15.07 36.02 4.98
N GLN A 507 -15.17 37.16 4.29
CA GLN A 507 -14.40 38.35 4.62
C GLN A 507 -14.55 38.83 6.09
N GLU A 508 -15.75 38.66 6.68
CA GLU A 508 -16.02 39.03 8.08
C GLU A 508 -15.34 38.05 9.05
N ASN A 509 -15.34 36.76 8.75
CA ASN A 509 -14.69 35.75 9.58
C ASN A 509 -13.16 35.76 9.40
N GLU A 510 -12.67 36.17 8.22
CA GLU A 510 -11.23 36.31 7.93
C GLU A 510 -10.56 37.30 8.89
N GLU A 511 -11.14 38.49 9.10
CA GLU A 511 -10.60 39.50 10.01
C GLU A 511 -10.54 38.99 11.47
N LYS A 512 -11.60 38.31 11.93
CA LYS A 512 -11.65 37.73 13.29
C LYS A 512 -10.59 36.64 13.47
N ILE A 513 -10.42 35.79 12.48
CA ILE A 513 -9.43 34.70 12.50
C ILE A 513 -8.01 35.28 12.46
N GLN A 514 -7.75 36.25 11.60
CA GLN A 514 -6.45 36.92 11.54
C GLN A 514 -6.10 37.61 12.87
N GLN A 515 -7.05 38.30 13.47
CA GLN A 515 -6.86 38.90 14.80
C GLN A 515 -6.55 37.83 15.85
N SER A 516 -7.31 36.73 15.87
CA SER A 516 -7.07 35.62 16.79
C SER A 516 -5.68 34.97 16.57
N ILE A 517 -5.29 34.75 15.33
CA ILE A 517 -3.94 34.23 15.00
C ILE A 517 -2.87 35.21 15.48
N ALA A 518 -3.02 36.52 15.20
CA ALA A 518 -2.07 37.56 15.63
C ALA A 518 -1.93 37.62 17.15
N ASP A 519 -3.03 37.53 17.89
CA ASP A 519 -3.02 37.56 19.35
C ASP A 519 -2.39 36.28 19.96
N LEU A 520 -2.66 35.13 19.41
CA LEU A 520 -2.18 33.83 19.90
C LEU A 520 -0.74 33.51 19.46
N THR A 521 -0.23 34.20 18.45
CA THR A 521 1.16 34.05 17.99
C THR A 521 2.10 35.15 18.54
N LYS A 522 1.60 36.07 19.38
CA LYS A 522 2.45 37.05 20.06
C LYS A 522 3.58 36.38 20.85
N GLY A 523 4.81 36.76 20.53
CA GLY A 523 6.02 36.18 21.14
C GLY A 523 6.46 34.83 20.52
N LYS A 524 5.73 34.30 19.55
CA LYS A 524 6.13 33.11 18.79
C LYS A 524 6.78 33.50 17.47
N THR A 525 7.60 32.59 16.93
CA THR A 525 8.13 32.75 15.56
C THR A 525 7.04 32.34 14.58
N LEU A 526 6.54 33.31 13.80
CA LEU A 526 5.46 33.10 12.85
C LEU A 526 5.97 33.24 11.41
N LEU A 527 5.76 32.19 10.61
CA LEU A 527 6.00 32.18 9.17
C LEU A 527 4.67 32.01 8.42
N VAL A 528 4.34 32.99 7.57
CA VAL A 528 3.11 32.96 6.77
C VAL A 528 3.45 32.96 5.30
N ILE A 529 2.90 32.01 4.54
CA ILE A 529 2.88 32.05 3.10
C ILE A 529 1.59 32.73 2.69
N ALA A 530 1.73 33.93 2.12
CA ALA A 530 0.57 34.75 1.81
C ALA A 530 0.28 34.79 0.30
N HIS A 531 -0.97 34.52 -0.03
CA HIS A 531 -1.54 34.84 -1.35
C HIS A 531 -2.29 36.19 -1.35
N ARG A 532 -2.71 36.66 -0.17
CA ARG A 532 -3.32 37.98 0.00
C ARG A 532 -2.34 38.94 0.68
N LEU A 533 -1.84 39.91 -0.06
CA LEU A 533 -0.84 40.86 0.45
C LEU A 533 -1.37 41.76 1.58
N SER A 534 -2.69 41.95 1.66
CA SER A 534 -3.31 42.71 2.76
C SER A 534 -3.01 42.13 4.15
N THR A 535 -2.88 40.83 4.26
CA THR A 535 -2.68 40.10 5.53
C THR A 535 -1.28 40.25 6.11
N ILE A 536 -0.32 40.61 5.26
CA ILE A 536 1.11 40.68 5.65
C ILE A 536 1.65 42.10 5.75
N LYS A 537 0.81 43.13 5.60
CA LYS A 537 1.21 44.54 5.66
C LYS A 537 1.93 44.87 6.98
N ASN A 538 1.54 44.21 8.07
CA ASN A 538 2.08 44.39 9.40
C ASN A 538 3.18 43.35 9.75
N ALA A 539 3.70 42.61 8.79
CA ALA A 539 4.81 41.69 9.03
C ALA A 539 6.09 42.45 9.40
N ASP A 540 6.82 41.93 10.40
CA ASP A 540 8.12 42.48 10.79
C ASP A 540 9.13 42.34 9.63
N GLN A 541 8.98 41.26 8.82
CA GLN A 541 9.84 40.95 7.69
C GLN A 541 9.02 40.30 6.57
N ILE A 542 9.22 40.74 5.35
CA ILE A 542 8.66 40.15 4.14
C ILE A 542 9.83 39.69 3.27
N ILE A 543 9.79 38.46 2.82
CA ILE A 543 10.78 37.84 1.92
C ILE A 543 10.11 37.62 0.58
N VAL A 544 10.65 38.24 -0.47
CA VAL A 544 10.17 38.08 -1.84
C VAL A 544 10.94 36.95 -2.51
N LEU A 545 10.21 35.95 -3.01
CA LEU A 545 10.77 34.78 -3.69
C LEU A 545 10.39 34.80 -5.17
N GLN A 546 11.37 34.61 -6.05
CA GLN A 546 11.17 34.47 -7.48
C GLN A 546 12.05 33.34 -8.02
N ASN A 547 11.49 32.44 -8.82
CA ASN A 547 12.22 31.35 -9.48
C ASN A 547 13.12 30.52 -8.56
N GLY A 548 12.66 30.26 -7.33
CA GLY A 548 13.40 29.47 -6.35
C GLY A 548 14.59 30.19 -5.69
N GLN A 549 14.65 31.53 -5.77
CA GLN A 549 15.68 32.37 -5.15
C GLN A 549 15.03 33.48 -4.32
N VAL A 550 15.77 34.01 -3.33
CA VAL A 550 15.38 35.20 -2.58
C VAL A 550 15.74 36.43 -3.41
N GLU A 551 14.72 37.15 -3.86
CA GLU A 551 14.89 38.38 -4.62
C GLU A 551 15.22 39.56 -3.72
N ASN A 552 14.38 39.73 -2.66
CA ASN A 552 14.54 40.83 -1.73
C ASN A 552 13.96 40.51 -0.36
N THR A 553 14.36 41.28 0.67
CA THR A 553 13.86 41.15 2.05
C THR A 553 13.73 42.52 2.66
N GLY A 554 12.58 42.82 3.29
CA GLY A 554 12.36 44.12 3.93
C GLY A 554 11.00 44.22 4.61
N THR A 555 10.65 45.37 5.10
CA THR A 555 9.29 45.69 5.54
C THR A 555 8.41 46.06 4.35
N HIS A 556 7.09 46.09 4.54
CA HIS A 556 6.13 46.49 3.51
C HIS A 556 6.52 47.84 2.83
N GLN A 557 6.86 48.85 3.64
CA GLN A 557 7.22 50.19 3.14
C GLN A 557 8.55 50.19 2.33
N GLN A 558 9.55 49.45 2.82
CA GLN A 558 10.83 49.31 2.13
C GLN A 558 10.70 48.62 0.77
N LEU A 559 9.91 47.53 0.73
CA LEU A 559 9.71 46.79 -0.51
C LEU A 559 8.85 47.54 -1.53
N LEU A 560 7.83 48.27 -1.09
CA LEU A 560 7.07 49.18 -1.99
C LEU A 560 7.95 50.25 -2.66
N ALA A 561 8.93 50.76 -1.90
CA ALA A 561 9.84 51.78 -2.45
C ALA A 561 10.95 51.21 -3.34
N GLY A 562 11.48 50.02 -2.99
CA GLY A 562 12.70 49.46 -3.59
C GLY A 562 12.57 48.23 -4.45
N ASP A 563 11.43 47.55 -4.45
CA ASP A 563 11.24 46.28 -5.15
C ASP A 563 10.10 46.38 -6.19
N ALA A 564 10.44 46.24 -7.45
CA ALA A 564 9.47 46.34 -8.55
C ALA A 564 8.48 45.17 -8.52
N LEU A 565 8.94 43.94 -8.31
CA LEU A 565 8.11 42.76 -8.29
C LEU A 565 7.07 42.83 -7.14
N TYR A 566 7.51 43.24 -5.95
CA TYR A 566 6.60 43.38 -4.81
C TYR A 566 5.56 44.48 -5.04
N ARG A 567 5.96 45.61 -5.66
CA ARG A 567 5.07 46.71 -6.02
C ARG A 567 4.01 46.27 -7.03
N ASP A 568 4.44 45.60 -8.11
CA ASP A 568 3.51 45.10 -9.12
C ASP A 568 2.49 44.14 -8.56
N MET A 569 2.94 43.21 -7.67
CA MET A 569 2.03 42.29 -6.96
C MET A 569 1.06 43.03 -6.05
N TRP A 570 1.51 44.07 -5.34
CA TRP A 570 0.68 44.90 -4.48
C TRP A 570 -0.38 45.69 -5.26
N GLU A 571 0.02 46.33 -6.36
CA GLU A 571 -0.88 47.09 -7.25
C GLU A 571 -1.93 46.19 -7.89
N ALA A 572 -1.55 45.00 -8.33
CA ALA A 572 -2.47 44.00 -8.86
C ALA A 572 -3.48 43.55 -7.79
N HIS A 573 -3.04 43.38 -6.52
CA HIS A 573 -3.89 43.00 -5.43
C HIS A 573 -4.93 44.10 -5.09
N ILE A 574 -4.50 45.38 -5.00
CA ILE A 574 -5.42 46.51 -4.76
C ILE A 574 -6.37 46.72 -5.93
N GLY A 575 -5.88 46.57 -7.17
CA GLY A 575 -6.71 46.66 -8.37
C GLY A 575 -7.85 45.65 -8.35
N ALA A 576 -7.57 44.40 -7.94
CA ALA A 576 -8.55 43.33 -7.82
C ALA A 576 -9.58 43.62 -6.70
N GLN A 577 -9.14 44.18 -5.55
CA GLN A 577 -10.06 44.56 -4.47
C GLN A 577 -11.00 45.71 -4.88
N ASN A 578 -10.49 46.73 -5.56
CA ASN A 578 -11.28 47.85 -6.04
C ASN A 578 -12.31 47.44 -7.11
N TRP A 579 -11.99 46.45 -7.95
CA TRP A 579 -12.89 45.91 -8.95
C TRP A 579 -14.05 45.12 -8.29
N SER A 580 -13.77 44.31 -7.27
CA SER A 580 -14.78 43.58 -6.51
C SER A 580 -15.70 44.48 -5.70
N ALA A 581 -15.18 45.59 -5.15
CA ALA A 581 -15.97 46.61 -4.43
C ALA A 581 -16.82 47.48 -5.37
N GLY A 582 -16.39 47.69 -6.61
CA GLY A 582 -17.11 48.46 -7.64
C GLY A 582 -18.28 47.73 -8.29
N SER A 583 -18.21 46.41 -8.38
CA SER A 583 -19.30 45.57 -8.93
C SER A 583 -20.51 45.43 -8.00
N GLY A 584 -20.39 45.78 -6.73
CA GLY A 584 -21.51 45.80 -5.76
C GLY A 584 -22.37 47.08 -5.78
N LYS A 585 -22.02 48.11 -6.57
CA LYS A 585 -22.74 49.38 -6.62
C LYS A 585 -23.55 49.63 -7.92
N GLY A 586 -23.65 48.69 -8.81
CA GLY A 586 -24.36 48.78 -10.08
C GLY A 586 -25.55 47.85 -10.18
N GLY A 587 -26.58 48.08 -9.40
CA GLY A 587 -27.84 47.35 -9.48
C GLY A 587 -28.94 48.12 -8.78
N ASN A 588 -29.45 49.19 -9.43
CA ASN A 588 -30.80 49.72 -9.22
C ASN A 588 -31.68 49.26 -10.38
#